data_58b9240c2f47ff7ad586a4d1b7f07395
#
_entry.id   58b9240c2f47ff7ad586a4d1b7f07395
#
_cell.length_a   1.000
_cell.length_b   1.000
_cell.length_c   1.000
_cell.angle_alpha   90.00
_cell.angle_beta   90.00
_cell.angle_gamma   90.00
#
_symmetry.space_group_name_H-M   'P 1'
#
loop_
_entity.id
_entity.type
_entity.pdbx_description
1 polymer ?
#
loop_
_entity_poly.entity_id
_entity_poly.type
_entity_poly.pdbx_seq_one_letter_code
_entity_poly.pdbx_strand_id
1 'polypeptide(L)'
;MREDTTFLDAILASSAKLKVRSFVFIFAALLICTQLNFAPAFAQDTPDPLAVIGVSREGNSCVIGGGNKKELLDGKAIIKFLKHKQAFSLSTLTGLQENVWTVGRPKPLGGEEDCKGQFSQELTFIPGSLKADMVAIKGERDVVISLLPKTLKLKDPTDKAYVKIVRDFLIKKGLKKPEVKIKQVVALDLNGDGTTELLINAAKAGHGETKRGEYALVLAVVGEGDKQQLIALNAEVTAKTEPGPSALWENNIVSILDLNGDGHLEVILYGWFFFGDGWEVFTIKNNLAKRSLVCGCGG
;
A
#
# COMPACT_ATOMS: atom_id res chain seq x y z
N MET A 1 -58.23 -28.39 13.94
CA MET A 1 -57.70 -29.73 14.21
C MET A 1 -56.29 -29.52 14.70
N ARG A 2 -56.21 -29.47 15.96
CA ARG A 2 -55.58 -30.38 16.96
C ARG A 2 -54.07 -30.31 16.87
N GLU A 3 -53.40 -29.65 17.85
CA GLU A 3 -53.02 -30.18 19.18
C GLU A 3 -51.86 -31.17 19.01
N ASP A 4 -50.74 -31.15 19.71
CA ASP A 4 -50.44 -30.98 21.15
C ASP A 4 -48.93 -30.76 21.32
N THR A 5 -48.49 -29.84 22.07
CA THR A 5 -48.09 -29.76 23.51
C THR A 5 -47.10 -30.81 24.02
N THR A 6 -46.07 -30.25 24.68
CA THR A 6 -45.40 -30.68 25.94
C THR A 6 -44.34 -31.77 25.89
N PHE A 7 -43.17 -31.42 26.33
CA PHE A 7 -42.51 -32.05 27.46
C PHE A 7 -41.50 -31.09 28.11
N LEU A 8 -41.98 -30.46 29.14
CA LEU A 8 -41.21 -29.80 30.20
C LEU A 8 -41.11 -30.76 31.38
N ASP A 9 -40.07 -30.57 32.16
CA ASP A 9 -39.93 -30.98 33.57
C ASP A 9 -39.39 -32.38 33.90
N ALA A 10 -38.44 -32.25 34.71
CA ALA A 10 -37.95 -33.05 35.85
C ALA A 10 -36.48 -33.42 35.65
N ILE A 11 -35.54 -33.02 36.47
CA ILE A 11 -35.44 -33.45 37.88
C ILE A 11 -34.48 -32.51 38.62
N LEU A 12 -35.02 -31.92 39.67
CA LEU A 12 -34.27 -31.30 40.78
C LEU A 12 -33.93 -32.38 41.83
N ALA A 13 -32.82 -32.15 42.49
CA ALA A 13 -32.50 -32.55 43.85
C ALA A 13 -31.90 -33.94 44.10
N SER A 14 -30.65 -33.93 44.49
CA SER A 14 -30.25 -34.68 45.69
C SER A 14 -29.04 -34.05 46.38
N SER A 15 -29.28 -33.42 47.47
CA SER A 15 -28.29 -33.00 48.46
C SER A 15 -27.91 -34.17 49.37
N ALA A 16 -26.63 -34.40 49.58
CA ALA A 16 -26.20 -35.16 50.76
C ALA A 16 -24.90 -34.58 51.33
N LYS A 17 -25.04 -34.09 52.52
CA LYS A 17 -23.97 -33.65 53.44
C LYS A 17 -23.12 -34.86 53.86
N LEU A 18 -21.83 -34.73 53.88
CA LEU A 18 -21.03 -35.51 54.84
C LEU A 18 -19.83 -34.70 55.40
N LYS A 19 -19.76 -34.83 56.67
CA LYS A 19 -19.01 -34.16 57.72
C LYS A 19 -17.48 -34.22 57.60
N VAL A 20 -16.91 -33.12 58.07
CA VAL A 20 -15.62 -32.87 58.74
C VAL A 20 -15.00 -34.08 59.43
N ARG A 21 -13.73 -34.31 59.21
CA ARG A 21 -12.76 -34.75 60.21
C ARG A 21 -11.38 -34.15 59.93
N SER A 22 -10.96 -33.34 60.90
CA SER A 22 -9.60 -32.90 61.10
C SER A 22 -8.59 -34.03 61.20
N PHE A 23 -7.45 -33.89 60.52
CA PHE A 23 -6.20 -34.50 60.98
C PHE A 23 -5.06 -33.48 60.74
N VAL A 24 -4.53 -33.06 61.84
CA VAL A 24 -3.25 -32.41 61.99
C VAL A 24 -2.16 -33.46 61.72
N PHE A 25 -1.14 -33.18 60.94
CA PHE A 25 0.24 -33.50 61.29
C PHE A 25 1.22 -33.19 60.13
N ILE A 26 2.24 -32.51 60.55
CA ILE A 26 3.67 -32.59 60.23
C ILE A 26 4.24 -31.66 59.16
N PHE A 27 4.95 -30.69 59.68
CA PHE A 27 6.02 -29.93 59.02
C PHE A 27 7.01 -30.90 58.35
N ALA A 28 7.15 -30.76 57.03
CA ALA A 28 8.39 -31.09 56.35
C ALA A 28 8.74 -29.94 55.44
N ALA A 29 9.72 -29.19 55.90
CA ALA A 29 10.38 -28.14 55.13
C ALA A 29 11.08 -28.78 53.95
N LEU A 30 10.50 -28.78 52.74
CA LEU A 30 11.19 -29.04 51.51
C LEU A 30 11.61 -27.69 50.92
N LEU A 31 12.87 -27.35 51.08
CA LEU A 31 13.55 -26.33 50.29
C LEU A 31 13.48 -26.77 48.80
N ILE A 32 12.46 -26.28 48.11
CA ILE A 32 12.45 -26.32 46.67
C ILE A 32 13.30 -25.12 46.21
N CYS A 33 14.56 -25.41 45.94
CA CYS A 33 15.39 -24.56 45.08
C CYS A 33 14.69 -24.43 43.75
N THR A 34 13.88 -23.37 43.59
CA THR A 34 13.44 -22.92 42.27
C THR A 34 14.66 -22.39 41.55
N GLN A 35 15.30 -23.26 40.81
CA GLN A 35 16.20 -22.86 39.74
C GLN A 35 15.31 -22.08 38.74
N LEU A 36 15.34 -20.77 38.86
CA LEU A 36 14.94 -19.86 37.82
C LEU A 36 15.87 -20.14 36.62
N ASN A 37 15.45 -21.08 35.78
CA ASN A 37 15.98 -21.20 34.43
C ASN A 37 15.61 -19.88 33.73
N PHE A 38 16.49 -18.87 33.85
CA PHE A 38 16.56 -17.81 32.87
C PHE A 38 16.94 -18.49 31.54
N ALA A 39 15.95 -19.00 30.83
CA ALA A 39 16.13 -19.25 29.43
C ALA A 39 16.55 -17.90 28.84
N PRO A 40 17.72 -17.81 28.17
CA PRO A 40 18.03 -16.59 27.45
C PRO A 40 16.84 -16.33 26.54
N ALA A 41 16.23 -15.18 26.66
CA ALA A 41 15.25 -14.71 25.70
C ALA A 41 16.02 -14.68 24.37
N PHE A 42 15.86 -15.75 23.58
CA PHE A 42 16.26 -15.72 22.20
C PHE A 42 15.52 -14.51 21.63
N ALA A 43 16.28 -13.46 21.33
CA ALA A 43 15.77 -12.36 20.55
C ALA A 43 15.15 -13.04 19.32
N GLN A 44 13.81 -13.05 19.25
CA GLN A 44 13.14 -13.50 18.05
C GLN A 44 13.67 -12.58 16.96
N ASP A 45 14.47 -13.14 16.07
CA ASP A 45 14.89 -12.45 14.87
C ASP A 45 13.62 -11.98 14.18
N THR A 46 13.32 -10.70 14.36
CA THR A 46 12.20 -10.10 13.61
C THR A 46 12.61 -10.18 12.16
N PRO A 47 11.81 -10.84 11.32
CA PRO A 47 12.19 -10.97 9.92
C PRO A 47 12.47 -9.58 9.36
N ASP A 48 13.51 -9.51 8.52
CA ASP A 48 13.86 -8.27 7.81
C ASP A 48 12.60 -7.67 7.19
N PRO A 49 12.41 -6.35 7.27
CA PRO A 49 11.26 -5.70 6.67
C PRO A 49 11.24 -5.91 5.15
N LEU A 50 10.04 -5.91 4.60
CA LEU A 50 9.84 -5.82 3.17
C LEU A 50 10.41 -4.50 2.68
N ALA A 51 11.12 -4.50 1.56
CA ALA A 51 11.64 -3.29 0.95
C ALA A 51 11.09 -3.13 -0.47
N VAL A 52 10.81 -1.89 -0.86
CA VAL A 52 10.34 -1.53 -2.20
C VAL A 52 11.19 -0.42 -2.78
N ILE A 53 11.61 -0.62 -4.01
CA ILE A 53 12.43 0.30 -4.79
C ILE A 53 11.63 0.65 -6.06
N GLY A 54 11.40 1.93 -6.30
CA GLY A 54 10.88 2.40 -7.57
C GLY A 54 11.93 2.28 -8.66
N VAL A 55 11.52 1.89 -9.86
CA VAL A 55 12.38 1.73 -11.03
C VAL A 55 11.72 2.36 -12.24
N SER A 56 12.27 3.45 -12.75
CA SER A 56 11.76 4.08 -13.97
C SER A 56 12.14 3.27 -15.21
N ARG A 57 11.42 3.45 -16.29
CA ARG A 57 11.75 2.80 -17.59
C ARG A 57 13.12 3.21 -18.12
N GLU A 58 13.67 4.34 -17.69
CA GLU A 58 15.04 4.77 -18.00
C GLU A 58 16.10 4.06 -17.14
N GLY A 59 15.66 3.29 -16.12
CA GLY A 59 16.55 2.55 -15.24
C GLY A 59 16.96 3.31 -13.99
N ASN A 60 16.43 4.50 -13.75
CA ASN A 60 16.64 5.22 -12.51
C ASN A 60 15.91 4.49 -11.36
N SER A 61 16.51 4.47 -10.20
CA SER A 61 15.92 3.80 -9.04
C SER A 61 15.83 4.72 -7.83
N CYS A 62 14.77 4.54 -7.03
CA CYS A 62 14.56 5.28 -5.79
C CYS A 62 14.05 4.35 -4.70
N VAL A 63 14.69 4.34 -3.53
CA VAL A 63 14.28 3.50 -2.40
C VAL A 63 13.07 4.12 -1.73
N ILE A 64 11.88 3.65 -2.08
CA ILE A 64 10.62 4.19 -1.57
C ILE A 64 10.47 3.96 -0.08
N GLY A 65 10.81 2.76 0.39
CA GLY A 65 10.62 2.33 1.76
C GLY A 65 10.18 0.88 1.82
N GLY A 66 9.26 0.58 2.72
CA GLY A 66 8.75 -0.77 2.87
C GLY A 66 7.83 -0.93 4.06
N GLY A 67 7.68 -2.15 4.57
CA GLY A 67 6.83 -2.42 5.71
C GLY A 67 7.34 -3.52 6.62
N ASN A 68 6.90 -3.47 7.86
CA ASN A 68 7.18 -4.48 8.87
C ASN A 68 6.04 -4.52 9.90
N LYS A 69 5.38 -5.69 10.04
CA LYS A 69 4.39 -5.97 11.09
C LYS A 69 3.38 -4.82 11.32
N LYS A 70 2.67 -4.44 10.26
CA LYS A 70 1.64 -3.38 10.23
C LYS A 70 2.15 -1.94 10.22
N GLU A 71 3.46 -1.73 10.17
CA GLU A 71 4.05 -0.40 10.07
C GLU A 71 4.71 -0.19 8.69
N LEU A 72 4.56 1.01 8.15
CA LEU A 72 5.30 1.46 6.98
C LEU A 72 6.59 2.14 7.42
N LEU A 73 7.69 1.81 6.75
CA LEU A 73 9.02 2.34 6.99
C LEU A 73 9.48 3.13 5.78
N ASP A 74 9.94 4.35 5.98
CA ASP A 74 10.47 5.20 4.91
C ASP A 74 11.79 4.66 4.33
N GLY A 75 12.25 5.28 3.24
CA GLY A 75 13.50 4.89 2.59
C GLY A 75 14.70 4.94 3.52
N LYS A 76 14.79 5.96 4.38
CA LYS A 76 15.87 6.11 5.36
C LYS A 76 15.90 4.98 6.40
N ALA A 77 14.74 4.51 6.82
CA ALA A 77 14.64 3.38 7.75
C ALA A 77 14.96 2.04 7.07
N ILE A 78 14.65 1.91 5.77
CA ILE A 78 14.82 0.67 5.00
C ILE A 78 16.26 0.44 4.53
N ILE A 79 17.04 1.47 4.18
CA ILE A 79 18.37 1.32 3.58
C ILE A 79 19.33 0.45 4.39
N LYS A 80 19.21 0.43 5.70
CA LYS A 80 20.06 -0.41 6.59
C LYS A 80 19.85 -1.93 6.40
N PHE A 81 18.71 -2.32 5.80
CA PHE A 81 18.37 -3.71 5.50
C PHE A 81 18.67 -4.09 4.04
N LEU A 82 19.11 -3.13 3.22
CA LEU A 82 19.52 -3.40 1.83
C LEU A 82 20.97 -3.82 1.78
N LYS A 83 21.22 -4.99 1.19
CA LYS A 83 22.53 -5.62 1.07
C LYS A 83 22.83 -5.90 -0.40
N HIS A 84 24.09 -6.12 -0.73
CA HIS A 84 24.51 -6.62 -2.04
C HIS A 84 23.95 -8.03 -2.32
N LYS A 85 23.53 -8.28 -3.55
CA LYS A 85 22.98 -9.57 -4.03
C LYS A 85 21.70 -10.03 -3.30
N GLN A 86 20.89 -9.11 -2.84
CA GLN A 86 19.54 -9.46 -2.39
C GLN A 86 18.62 -9.62 -3.60
N ALA A 87 17.75 -10.65 -3.56
CA ALA A 87 16.76 -10.90 -4.58
C ALA A 87 15.57 -9.93 -4.45
N PHE A 88 15.16 -9.41 -5.58
CA PHE A 88 13.94 -8.59 -5.75
C PHE A 88 13.16 -9.10 -6.98
N SER A 89 11.85 -9.01 -6.93
CA SER A 89 10.98 -9.27 -8.07
C SER A 89 10.47 -7.94 -8.62
N LEU A 90 10.66 -7.70 -9.92
CA LEU A 90 10.07 -6.55 -10.59
C LEU A 90 8.56 -6.75 -10.75
N SER A 91 7.79 -5.76 -10.40
CA SER A 91 6.33 -5.76 -10.46
C SER A 91 5.79 -4.53 -11.17
N THR A 92 4.78 -4.76 -11.98
CA THR A 92 3.92 -3.73 -12.57
C THR A 92 2.49 -3.94 -12.11
N LEU A 93 1.60 -3.04 -12.51
CA LEU A 93 0.16 -3.19 -12.25
C LEU A 93 -0.42 -4.50 -12.84
N THR A 94 0.17 -5.03 -13.90
CA THR A 94 -0.30 -6.24 -14.59
C THR A 94 0.38 -7.53 -14.14
N GLY A 95 1.27 -7.45 -13.15
CA GLY A 95 1.90 -8.62 -12.54
C GLY A 95 3.43 -8.56 -12.48
N LEU A 96 3.99 -9.67 -12.05
CA LEU A 96 5.43 -9.83 -11.88
C LEU A 96 6.14 -10.04 -13.22
N GLN A 97 7.28 -9.39 -13.33
CA GLN A 97 8.22 -9.51 -14.44
C GLN A 97 9.39 -10.43 -14.03
N GLU A 98 10.61 -10.02 -14.33
CA GLU A 98 11.84 -10.75 -13.99
C GLU A 98 12.31 -10.51 -12.56
N ASN A 99 13.18 -11.40 -12.08
CA ASN A 99 13.92 -11.18 -10.85
C ASN A 99 15.18 -10.36 -11.12
N VAL A 100 15.51 -9.49 -10.16
CA VAL A 100 16.71 -8.67 -10.18
C VAL A 100 17.40 -8.76 -8.82
N TRP A 101 18.65 -8.35 -8.76
CA TRP A 101 19.43 -8.35 -7.51
C TRP A 101 20.04 -6.98 -7.27
N THR A 102 20.16 -6.63 -6.01
CA THR A 102 20.84 -5.39 -5.61
C THR A 102 22.35 -5.46 -5.89
N VAL A 103 22.90 -4.35 -6.38
CA VAL A 103 24.34 -4.16 -6.60
C VAL A 103 24.87 -3.13 -5.61
N GLY A 104 25.86 -3.54 -4.80
CA GLY A 104 26.43 -2.65 -3.79
C GLY A 104 25.46 -2.31 -2.64
N ARG A 105 25.67 -1.14 -2.07
CA ARG A 105 24.82 -0.56 -1.02
C ARG A 105 24.02 0.63 -1.57
N PRO A 106 22.89 1.00 -0.93
CA PRO A 106 22.19 2.21 -1.29
C PRO A 106 23.10 3.44 -1.26
N LYS A 107 22.89 4.36 -2.19
CA LYS A 107 23.62 5.63 -2.29
C LYS A 107 22.63 6.79 -2.12
N PRO A 108 23.04 7.93 -1.52
CA PRO A 108 22.20 9.13 -1.54
C PRO A 108 21.82 9.49 -2.98
N LEU A 109 20.59 9.90 -3.17
CA LEU A 109 20.08 10.36 -4.46
C LEU A 109 20.48 11.84 -4.61
N GLY A 110 21.37 12.12 -5.56
CA GLY A 110 21.80 13.49 -5.86
C GLY A 110 22.53 14.24 -4.75
N GLY A 111 23.05 15.41 -5.10
CA GLY A 111 23.69 16.36 -4.18
C GLY A 111 22.82 17.59 -3.87
N GLU A 112 21.61 17.64 -4.37
CA GLU A 112 20.70 18.78 -4.26
C GLU A 112 19.87 18.69 -2.97
N GLU A 113 19.49 19.84 -2.46
CA GLU A 113 18.76 19.94 -1.19
C GLU A 113 17.39 19.24 -1.26
N ASP A 114 16.77 19.25 -2.44
CA ASP A 114 15.46 18.64 -2.72
C ASP A 114 15.48 17.10 -2.69
N CYS A 115 16.66 16.49 -2.88
CA CYS A 115 16.86 15.04 -2.80
C CYS A 115 17.38 14.57 -1.43
N LYS A 116 17.51 15.49 -0.48
CA LYS A 116 18.09 15.18 0.84
C LYS A 116 17.31 14.11 1.58
N GLY A 117 18.02 13.04 1.95
CA GLY A 117 17.42 11.90 2.66
C GLY A 117 16.78 10.87 1.75
N GLN A 118 16.84 11.06 0.43
CA GLN A 118 16.44 10.08 -0.56
C GLN A 118 17.63 9.21 -0.97
N PHE A 119 17.37 7.98 -1.39
CA PHE A 119 18.40 7.00 -1.73
C PHE A 119 18.06 6.25 -3.01
N SER A 120 19.07 5.96 -3.80
CA SER A 120 19.00 5.01 -4.92
C SER A 120 19.62 3.68 -4.55
N GLN A 121 19.21 2.60 -5.21
CA GLN A 121 19.79 1.27 -5.10
C GLN A 121 19.95 0.69 -6.50
N GLU A 122 21.20 0.45 -6.89
CA GLU A 122 21.49 -0.21 -8.17
C GLU A 122 20.96 -1.64 -8.21
N LEU A 123 20.38 -2.03 -9.35
CA LEU A 123 19.78 -3.35 -9.60
C LEU A 123 20.35 -3.96 -10.88
N THR A 124 20.35 -5.31 -10.96
CA THR A 124 20.90 -6.08 -12.09
C THR A 124 19.91 -6.18 -13.26
N PHE A 125 19.57 -5.11 -13.90
CA PHE A 125 18.85 -5.17 -15.17
C PHE A 125 19.68 -4.46 -16.26
N ILE A 126 19.34 -4.76 -17.52
CA ILE A 126 19.97 -4.09 -18.65
C ILE A 126 19.27 -2.75 -18.85
N PRO A 127 19.97 -1.61 -18.75
CA PRO A 127 19.38 -0.32 -19.05
C PRO A 127 18.71 -0.32 -20.44
N GLY A 128 17.49 0.19 -20.53
CA GLY A 128 16.70 0.17 -21.77
C GLY A 128 15.91 -1.12 -22.03
N SER A 129 16.07 -2.17 -21.22
CA SER A 129 15.21 -3.37 -21.31
C SER A 129 13.82 -3.15 -20.69
N LEU A 130 13.70 -2.18 -19.80
CA LEU A 130 12.46 -1.89 -19.08
C LEU A 130 11.45 -1.20 -20.02
N LYS A 131 10.25 -1.76 -20.09
CA LYS A 131 9.18 -1.26 -20.98
C LYS A 131 8.22 -0.29 -20.28
N ALA A 132 8.27 -0.23 -18.98
CA ALA A 132 7.37 0.59 -18.15
C ALA A 132 8.06 0.96 -16.84
N ASP A 133 7.50 1.93 -16.14
CA ASP A 133 7.82 2.22 -14.76
C ASP A 133 7.29 1.07 -13.90
N MET A 134 8.07 0.64 -12.90
CA MET A 134 7.77 -0.54 -12.08
C MET A 134 8.35 -0.41 -10.68
N VAL A 135 8.03 -1.35 -9.84
CA VAL A 135 8.65 -1.47 -8.52
C VAL A 135 9.40 -2.77 -8.40
N ALA A 136 10.57 -2.74 -7.76
CA ALA A 136 11.28 -3.91 -7.31
C ALA A 136 10.89 -4.17 -5.85
N ILE A 137 10.36 -5.35 -5.57
CA ILE A 137 9.87 -5.77 -4.26
C ILE A 137 10.83 -6.84 -3.73
N LYS A 138 11.33 -6.65 -2.50
CA LYS A 138 12.25 -7.58 -1.85
C LYS A 138 11.63 -8.96 -1.69
N GLY A 139 12.34 -9.98 -2.12
CA GLY A 139 11.94 -11.37 -2.03
C GLY A 139 11.89 -12.06 -3.37
N GLU A 140 11.81 -13.38 -3.30
CA GLU A 140 11.60 -14.22 -4.47
C GLU A 140 10.13 -14.17 -4.90
N ARG A 141 9.87 -14.63 -6.10
CA ARG A 141 8.57 -14.54 -6.79
C ARG A 141 7.38 -14.97 -5.94
N ASP A 142 7.48 -16.11 -5.26
CA ASP A 142 6.36 -16.68 -4.50
C ASP A 142 6.00 -15.84 -3.27
N VAL A 143 7.00 -15.24 -2.62
CA VAL A 143 6.80 -14.31 -1.51
C VAL A 143 6.08 -13.07 -2.01
N VAL A 144 6.53 -12.50 -3.13
CA VAL A 144 5.94 -11.28 -3.67
C VAL A 144 4.51 -11.51 -4.19
N ILE A 145 4.22 -12.66 -4.79
CA ILE A 145 2.85 -13.02 -5.20
C ILE A 145 1.86 -12.93 -4.04
N SER A 146 2.27 -13.35 -2.83
CA SER A 146 1.38 -13.32 -1.66
C SER A 146 1.00 -11.91 -1.19
N LEU A 147 1.74 -10.89 -1.61
CA LEU A 147 1.52 -9.48 -1.27
C LEU A 147 0.61 -8.78 -2.29
N LEU A 148 0.46 -9.35 -3.48
CA LEU A 148 -0.32 -8.74 -4.56
C LEU A 148 -1.82 -8.95 -4.36
N PRO A 149 -2.67 -8.07 -4.91
CA PRO A 149 -4.10 -8.21 -4.83
C PRO A 149 -4.57 -9.51 -5.53
N LYS A 150 -5.47 -10.25 -4.89
CA LYS A 150 -6.03 -11.50 -5.44
C LYS A 150 -6.90 -11.28 -6.68
N THR A 151 -7.54 -10.12 -6.77
CA THR A 151 -8.57 -9.82 -7.77
C THR A 151 -8.35 -8.44 -8.38
N LEU A 152 -7.27 -8.25 -9.12
CA LEU A 152 -7.08 -6.99 -9.85
C LEU A 152 -7.57 -7.14 -11.30
N LYS A 153 -8.40 -6.19 -11.75
CA LYS A 153 -8.91 -6.13 -13.13
C LYS A 153 -8.73 -4.73 -13.70
N LEU A 154 -8.06 -4.65 -14.83
CA LEU A 154 -8.06 -3.44 -15.62
C LEU A 154 -9.43 -3.29 -16.32
N LYS A 155 -9.97 -2.09 -16.32
CA LYS A 155 -11.26 -1.75 -16.94
C LYS A 155 -11.04 -0.82 -18.13
N ASP A 156 -12.03 -0.78 -19.02
CA ASP A 156 -12.02 0.12 -20.17
C ASP A 156 -12.13 1.59 -19.69
N PRO A 157 -11.09 2.42 -19.91
CA PRO A 157 -11.11 3.82 -19.51
C PRO A 157 -12.11 4.67 -20.28
N THR A 158 -12.68 4.17 -21.38
CA THR A 158 -13.67 4.88 -22.19
C THR A 158 -15.10 4.68 -21.71
N ASP A 159 -15.32 3.81 -20.71
CA ASP A 159 -16.66 3.57 -20.15
C ASP A 159 -17.28 4.87 -19.62
N LYS A 160 -18.52 5.11 -20.05
CA LYS A 160 -19.28 6.33 -19.74
C LYS A 160 -19.48 6.53 -18.23
N ALA A 161 -19.55 5.46 -17.45
CA ALA A 161 -19.71 5.54 -16.00
C ALA A 161 -18.48 6.20 -15.36
N TYR A 162 -17.28 5.76 -15.74
CA TYR A 162 -16.03 6.33 -15.21
C TYR A 162 -15.80 7.75 -15.71
N VAL A 163 -16.10 7.99 -16.98
CA VAL A 163 -16.06 9.35 -17.57
C VAL A 163 -17.01 10.30 -16.82
N LYS A 164 -18.18 9.81 -16.40
CA LYS A 164 -19.13 10.62 -15.60
C LYS A 164 -18.55 10.95 -14.21
N ILE A 165 -17.96 9.98 -13.51
CA ILE A 165 -17.35 10.20 -12.19
C ILE A 165 -16.28 11.28 -12.26
N VAL A 166 -15.35 11.17 -13.20
CA VAL A 166 -14.26 12.15 -13.36
C VAL A 166 -14.82 13.53 -13.76
N ARG A 167 -15.79 13.57 -14.67
CA ARG A 167 -16.43 14.82 -15.10
C ARG A 167 -17.10 15.54 -13.93
N ASP A 168 -17.87 14.82 -13.14
CA ASP A 168 -18.58 15.39 -11.98
C ASP A 168 -17.59 15.93 -10.94
N PHE A 169 -16.49 15.21 -10.70
CA PHE A 169 -15.41 15.69 -9.83
C PHE A 169 -14.78 16.98 -10.35
N LEU A 170 -14.43 17.04 -11.64
CA LEU A 170 -13.83 18.22 -12.25
C LEU A 170 -14.77 19.43 -12.26
N ILE A 171 -16.09 19.22 -12.47
CA ILE A 171 -17.10 20.26 -12.35
C ILE A 171 -17.16 20.80 -10.91
N LYS A 172 -17.15 19.91 -9.91
CA LYS A 172 -17.11 20.27 -8.50
C LYS A 172 -15.85 21.08 -8.15
N LYS A 173 -14.73 20.83 -8.85
CA LYS A 173 -13.47 21.59 -8.73
C LYS A 173 -13.45 22.89 -9.54
N GLY A 174 -14.53 23.28 -10.21
CA GLY A 174 -14.69 24.59 -10.87
C GLY A 174 -14.52 24.59 -12.38
N LEU A 175 -14.33 23.45 -13.04
CA LEU A 175 -14.31 23.37 -14.49
C LEU A 175 -15.73 23.28 -15.06
N LYS A 176 -16.12 24.20 -15.94
CA LYS A 176 -17.51 24.25 -16.47
C LYS A 176 -17.84 23.14 -17.48
N LYS A 177 -16.91 22.81 -18.37
CA LYS A 177 -17.06 21.78 -19.42
C LYS A 177 -15.74 21.02 -19.58
N PRO A 178 -15.36 20.18 -18.60
CA PRO A 178 -14.08 19.48 -18.69
C PRO A 178 -14.08 18.44 -19.81
N GLU A 179 -13.02 18.43 -20.59
CA GLU A 179 -12.67 17.29 -21.42
C GLU A 179 -12.04 16.22 -20.53
N VAL A 180 -12.64 15.03 -20.48
CA VAL A 180 -12.18 13.95 -19.61
C VAL A 180 -11.26 13.03 -20.39
N LYS A 181 -10.04 12.79 -19.84
CA LYS A 181 -9.04 11.87 -20.37
C LYS A 181 -8.62 10.91 -19.25
N ILE A 182 -9.21 9.71 -19.24
CA ILE A 182 -8.85 8.66 -18.29
C ILE A 182 -7.69 7.86 -18.89
N LYS A 183 -6.66 7.62 -18.09
CA LYS A 183 -5.47 6.82 -18.46
C LYS A 183 -5.58 5.37 -17.97
N GLN A 184 -6.04 5.18 -16.75
CA GLN A 184 -6.15 3.85 -16.13
C GLN A 184 -7.42 3.77 -15.28
N VAL A 185 -8.07 2.60 -15.32
CA VAL A 185 -9.12 2.23 -14.37
C VAL A 185 -8.82 0.83 -13.86
N VAL A 186 -8.70 0.70 -12.55
CA VAL A 186 -8.37 -0.54 -11.86
C VAL A 186 -9.48 -0.88 -10.89
N ALA A 187 -9.98 -2.11 -10.97
CA ALA A 187 -10.98 -2.64 -10.05
C ALA A 187 -10.37 -3.74 -9.20
N LEU A 188 -10.48 -3.64 -7.89
CA LEU A 188 -9.93 -4.59 -6.93
C LEU A 188 -10.59 -4.42 -5.55
N ASP A 189 -10.39 -5.38 -4.68
CA ASP A 189 -10.70 -5.26 -3.25
C ASP A 189 -9.46 -4.68 -2.54
N LEU A 190 -9.55 -3.39 -2.14
CA LEU A 190 -8.44 -2.64 -1.54
C LEU A 190 -8.24 -2.92 -0.04
N ASN A 191 -9.30 -3.29 0.64
CA ASN A 191 -9.33 -3.38 2.11
C ASN A 191 -9.61 -4.78 2.64
N GLY A 192 -9.80 -5.75 1.74
CA GLY A 192 -10.05 -7.15 2.07
C GLY A 192 -11.47 -7.45 2.58
N ASP A 193 -12.44 -6.54 2.36
CA ASP A 193 -13.82 -6.71 2.83
C ASP A 193 -14.74 -7.45 1.84
N GLY A 194 -14.21 -7.80 0.67
CA GLY A 194 -14.94 -8.49 -0.40
C GLY A 194 -15.68 -7.54 -1.34
N THR A 195 -15.69 -6.24 -1.07
CA THR A 195 -16.23 -5.20 -1.97
C THR A 195 -15.20 -4.86 -3.03
N THR A 196 -15.65 -4.53 -4.23
CA THR A 196 -14.74 -4.08 -5.28
C THR A 196 -14.70 -2.57 -5.34
N GLU A 197 -13.54 -1.99 -5.05
CA GLU A 197 -13.27 -0.58 -5.24
C GLU A 197 -12.71 -0.29 -6.64
N LEU A 198 -12.74 0.99 -7.00
CA LEU A 198 -12.15 1.48 -8.25
C LEU A 198 -11.05 2.48 -7.95
N LEU A 199 -9.94 2.37 -8.68
CA LEU A 199 -8.96 3.44 -8.81
C LEU A 199 -9.04 4.00 -10.22
N ILE A 200 -9.18 5.32 -10.35
CA ILE A 200 -9.30 6.01 -11.63
C ILE A 200 -8.18 7.04 -11.74
N ASN A 201 -7.27 6.84 -12.69
CA ASN A 201 -6.24 7.80 -13.04
C ASN A 201 -6.64 8.55 -14.30
N ALA A 202 -6.69 9.88 -14.22
CA ALA A 202 -7.06 10.73 -15.32
C ALA A 202 -6.18 11.99 -15.35
N ALA A 203 -5.67 12.35 -16.52
CA ALA A 203 -4.88 13.57 -16.66
C ALA A 203 -5.07 14.20 -18.04
N LYS A 204 -5.04 15.53 -18.02
CA LYS A 204 -4.93 16.41 -19.17
C LYS A 204 -3.96 17.53 -18.81
N ALA A 205 -2.69 17.30 -19.03
CA ALA A 205 -1.63 18.27 -18.79
C ALA A 205 -0.91 18.59 -20.09
N GLY A 206 -0.36 19.76 -20.18
CA GLY A 206 0.45 20.23 -21.31
C GLY A 206 1.93 20.37 -20.93
N HIS A 207 2.79 20.44 -21.97
CA HIS A 207 4.24 20.64 -21.80
C HIS A 207 4.61 22.13 -21.90
N GLY A 208 4.00 23.00 -21.13
CA GLY A 208 4.25 24.44 -21.23
C GLY A 208 3.61 25.19 -20.09
N GLU A 209 3.09 26.38 -20.37
CA GLU A 209 2.33 27.14 -19.39
C GLU A 209 1.11 26.35 -18.89
N THR A 210 0.85 26.44 -17.59
CA THR A 210 -0.34 25.83 -16.98
C THR A 210 -1.61 26.49 -17.52
N LYS A 211 -2.42 25.75 -18.24
CA LYS A 211 -3.64 26.26 -18.87
C LYS A 211 -4.88 25.90 -18.09
N ARG A 212 -5.85 26.80 -18.10
CA ARG A 212 -7.17 26.49 -17.58
C ARG A 212 -7.73 25.21 -18.19
N GLY A 213 -8.24 24.31 -17.37
CA GLY A 213 -8.82 23.05 -17.79
C GLY A 213 -7.83 21.90 -17.82
N GLU A 214 -6.56 22.15 -17.46
CA GLU A 214 -5.60 21.08 -17.17
C GLU A 214 -5.82 20.49 -15.79
N TYR A 215 -5.52 19.21 -15.65
CA TYR A 215 -5.66 18.49 -14.40
C TYR A 215 -4.83 17.21 -14.39
N ALA A 216 -4.48 16.75 -13.19
CA ALA A 216 -3.95 15.43 -12.90
C ALA A 216 -4.65 14.86 -11.66
N LEU A 217 -5.22 13.66 -11.77
CA LEU A 217 -6.04 13.05 -10.73
C LEU A 217 -5.72 11.56 -10.58
N VAL A 218 -5.69 11.11 -9.33
CA VAL A 218 -5.90 9.69 -8.98
C VAL A 218 -7.01 9.64 -7.94
N LEU A 219 -8.12 9.03 -8.29
CA LEU A 219 -9.32 8.94 -7.46
C LEU A 219 -9.58 7.49 -7.08
N ALA A 220 -9.97 7.26 -5.82
CA ALA A 220 -10.54 5.99 -5.38
C ALA A 220 -12.05 6.15 -5.19
N VAL A 221 -12.81 5.17 -5.68
CA VAL A 221 -14.25 5.03 -5.40
C VAL A 221 -14.40 3.84 -4.47
N VAL A 222 -14.78 4.10 -3.22
CA VAL A 222 -14.88 3.09 -2.17
C VAL A 222 -16.31 2.95 -1.66
N GLY A 223 -16.68 1.74 -1.23
CA GLY A 223 -18.02 1.40 -0.77
C GLY A 223 -19.01 1.11 -1.90
N GLU A 224 -20.22 0.72 -1.57
CA GLU A 224 -21.27 0.29 -2.50
C GLU A 224 -22.54 1.14 -2.39
N GLY A 225 -23.28 1.24 -3.49
CA GLY A 225 -24.58 1.92 -3.55
C GLY A 225 -24.54 3.33 -2.99
N ASP A 226 -25.49 3.65 -2.10
CA ASP A 226 -25.60 4.98 -1.49
C ASP A 226 -24.47 5.32 -0.50
N LYS A 227 -23.65 4.34 -0.12
CA LYS A 227 -22.47 4.53 0.74
C LYS A 227 -21.19 4.79 -0.06
N GLN A 228 -21.29 4.83 -1.37
CA GLN A 228 -20.13 5.06 -2.23
C GLN A 228 -19.53 6.43 -1.99
N GLN A 229 -18.21 6.48 -1.81
CA GLN A 229 -17.46 7.70 -1.57
C GLN A 229 -16.34 7.84 -2.59
N LEU A 230 -16.07 9.08 -2.97
CA LEU A 230 -14.98 9.43 -3.86
C LEU A 230 -13.86 10.09 -3.07
N ILE A 231 -12.70 9.45 -3.06
CA ILE A 231 -11.50 9.86 -2.33
C ILE A 231 -10.43 10.25 -3.35
N ALA A 232 -9.83 11.41 -3.20
CA ALA A 232 -8.67 11.79 -4.01
C ALA A 232 -7.37 11.34 -3.33
N LEU A 233 -6.58 10.53 -4.03
CA LEU A 233 -5.20 10.25 -3.66
C LEU A 233 -4.32 11.43 -4.08
N ASN A 234 -4.44 11.82 -5.35
CA ASN A 234 -3.89 13.07 -5.88
C ASN A 234 -4.98 13.78 -6.68
N ALA A 235 -5.08 15.11 -6.57
CA ALA A 235 -6.03 15.89 -7.35
C ALA A 235 -5.59 17.33 -7.52
N GLU A 236 -5.01 17.61 -8.65
CA GLU A 236 -4.61 18.95 -9.08
C GLU A 236 -5.48 19.36 -10.25
N VAL A 237 -6.12 20.53 -10.15
CA VAL A 237 -7.04 21.06 -11.16
C VAL A 237 -6.81 22.53 -11.36
N THR A 238 -6.46 22.92 -12.57
CA THR A 238 -6.23 24.31 -12.95
C THR A 238 -7.53 24.97 -13.40
N ALA A 239 -8.16 25.71 -12.49
CA ALA A 239 -9.39 26.46 -12.78
C ALA A 239 -9.13 27.79 -13.53
N LYS A 240 -7.91 28.32 -13.47
CA LYS A 240 -7.46 29.55 -14.16
C LYS A 240 -6.11 29.28 -14.80
N THR A 241 -5.82 29.98 -15.89
CA THR A 241 -4.46 29.98 -16.48
C THR A 241 -3.51 30.69 -15.54
N GLU A 242 -2.36 30.10 -15.27
CA GLU A 242 -1.32 30.61 -14.42
C GLU A 242 -0.03 30.73 -15.24
N PRO A 243 0.77 31.81 -15.05
CA PRO A 243 2.03 31.95 -15.75
C PRO A 243 3.05 30.94 -15.23
N GLY A 244 3.91 30.48 -16.13
CA GLY A 244 4.96 29.52 -15.81
C GLY A 244 4.69 28.10 -16.30
N PRO A 245 5.68 27.20 -16.22
CA PRO A 245 5.54 25.83 -16.66
C PRO A 245 4.51 25.09 -15.79
N SER A 246 3.83 24.11 -16.40
CA SER A 246 2.87 23.30 -15.70
C SER A 246 3.57 22.50 -14.59
N ALA A 247 3.13 22.72 -13.35
CA ALA A 247 3.57 21.99 -12.17
C ALA A 247 2.63 20.83 -11.83
N LEU A 248 1.71 20.45 -12.74
CA LEU A 248 0.80 19.33 -12.51
C LEU A 248 1.58 18.03 -12.42
N TRP A 249 1.39 17.34 -11.31
CA TRP A 249 2.01 16.05 -11.04
C TRP A 249 1.20 14.93 -11.70
N GLU A 250 1.57 14.57 -12.93
CA GLU A 250 0.93 13.47 -13.65
C GLU A 250 1.36 12.13 -13.05
N ASN A 251 0.42 11.23 -12.87
CA ASN A 251 0.67 9.95 -12.24
C ASN A 251 0.34 8.75 -13.14
N ASN A 252 1.04 7.64 -12.90
CA ASN A 252 0.63 6.29 -13.26
C ASN A 252 0.45 5.46 -12.00
N ILE A 253 -0.58 4.62 -11.96
CA ILE A 253 -0.70 3.56 -10.95
C ILE A 253 0.24 2.44 -11.40
N VAL A 254 1.31 2.21 -10.66
CA VAL A 254 2.40 1.31 -11.03
C VAL A 254 2.24 -0.07 -10.40
N SER A 255 1.87 -0.10 -9.12
CA SER A 255 1.69 -1.35 -8.39
C SER A 255 0.73 -1.13 -7.21
N ILE A 256 0.14 -2.23 -6.76
CA ILE A 256 -0.74 -2.25 -5.59
C ILE A 256 -0.39 -3.51 -4.81
N LEU A 257 -0.08 -3.39 -3.53
CA LEU A 257 0.30 -4.53 -2.68
C LEU A 257 0.16 -4.22 -1.20
N ASP A 258 0.07 -5.26 -0.38
CA ASP A 258 0.09 -5.17 1.08
C ASP A 258 1.54 -5.05 1.56
N LEU A 259 2.03 -3.82 1.72
CA LEU A 259 3.41 -3.53 2.08
C LEU A 259 3.77 -3.88 3.53
N ASN A 260 2.81 -3.83 4.42
CA ASN A 260 3.04 -3.95 5.85
C ASN A 260 2.35 -5.17 6.48
N GLY A 261 1.63 -5.98 5.69
CA GLY A 261 0.98 -7.21 6.13
C GLY A 261 -0.25 -6.95 7.01
N ASP A 262 -0.94 -5.81 6.86
CA ASP A 262 -2.12 -5.48 7.65
C ASP A 262 -3.45 -5.84 6.97
N GLY A 263 -3.39 -6.34 5.75
CA GLY A 263 -4.55 -6.74 4.94
C GLY A 263 -5.16 -5.61 4.12
N HIS A 264 -4.66 -4.37 4.25
CA HIS A 264 -5.03 -3.26 3.38
C HIS A 264 -3.93 -3.06 2.33
N LEU A 265 -4.34 -2.84 1.09
CA LEU A 265 -3.39 -2.67 0.01
C LEU A 265 -2.95 -1.22 -0.10
N GLU A 266 -1.65 -1.00 -0.23
CA GLU A 266 -1.09 0.28 -0.59
C GLU A 266 -1.07 0.46 -2.11
N VAL A 267 -1.38 1.68 -2.54
CA VAL A 267 -1.34 2.10 -3.96
C VAL A 267 -0.04 2.83 -4.22
N ILE A 268 0.79 2.32 -5.13
CA ILE A 268 2.05 2.93 -5.52
C ILE A 268 1.87 3.66 -6.84
N LEU A 269 2.14 4.95 -6.80
CA LEU A 269 2.13 5.84 -7.96
C LEU A 269 3.56 6.20 -8.36
N TYR A 270 3.81 6.29 -9.65
CA TYR A 270 4.92 7.02 -10.21
C TYR A 270 4.38 8.29 -10.84
N GLY A 271 4.91 9.40 -10.43
CA GLY A 271 4.51 10.71 -10.91
C GLY A 271 5.68 11.49 -11.52
N TRP A 272 5.35 12.37 -12.43
CA TRP A 272 6.31 13.26 -13.06
C TRP A 272 5.68 14.62 -13.36
N PHE A 273 6.53 15.63 -13.37
CA PHE A 273 6.21 16.98 -13.80
C PHE A 273 7.45 17.60 -14.49
N PHE A 274 7.39 18.89 -14.83
CA PHE A 274 8.46 19.52 -15.62
C PHE A 274 9.84 19.49 -14.93
N PHE A 275 9.89 19.54 -13.60
CA PHE A 275 11.14 19.65 -12.84
C PHE A 275 11.59 18.37 -12.14
N GLY A 276 10.86 17.27 -12.24
CA GLY A 276 11.24 16.06 -11.57
C GLY A 276 10.24 14.91 -11.67
N ASP A 277 10.59 13.83 -11.01
CA ASP A 277 9.79 12.62 -10.92
C ASP A 277 9.93 11.96 -9.56
N GLY A 278 9.05 11.00 -9.28
CA GLY A 278 9.12 10.23 -8.05
C GLY A 278 8.01 9.23 -7.86
N TRP A 279 8.14 8.48 -6.79
CA TRP A 279 7.17 7.48 -6.35
C TRP A 279 6.48 7.94 -5.08
N GLU A 280 5.19 7.70 -5.01
CA GLU A 280 4.37 7.97 -3.85
C GLU A 280 3.58 6.70 -3.48
N VAL A 281 3.45 6.43 -2.19
CA VAL A 281 2.65 5.33 -1.66
C VAL A 281 1.48 5.90 -0.88
N PHE A 282 0.29 5.49 -1.26
CA PHE A 282 -0.94 5.89 -0.59
C PHE A 282 -1.58 4.70 0.13
N THR A 283 -1.96 4.93 1.37
CA THR A 283 -2.81 4.04 2.17
C THR A 283 -4.21 4.64 2.23
N ILE A 284 -5.24 3.83 2.02
CA ILE A 284 -6.65 4.25 2.16
C ILE A 284 -7.24 3.53 3.36
N LYS A 285 -7.55 4.28 4.43
CA LYS A 285 -8.19 3.77 5.64
C LYS A 285 -9.27 4.73 6.12
N ASN A 286 -10.39 4.18 6.59
CA ASN A 286 -11.51 4.97 7.10
C ASN A 286 -11.98 6.05 6.10
N ASN A 287 -11.99 5.73 4.82
CA ASN A 287 -12.36 6.63 3.72
C ASN A 287 -11.47 7.87 3.59
N LEU A 288 -10.23 7.79 4.05
CA LEU A 288 -9.20 8.82 3.91
C LEU A 288 -7.98 8.25 3.20
N ALA A 289 -7.50 8.97 2.20
CA ALA A 289 -6.21 8.68 1.58
C ALA A 289 -5.10 9.44 2.33
N LYS A 290 -4.02 8.74 2.63
CA LYS A 290 -2.81 9.30 3.22
C LYS A 290 -1.63 8.95 2.34
N ARG A 291 -0.84 9.94 1.93
CA ARG A 291 0.48 9.72 1.36
C ARG A 291 1.42 9.27 2.47
N SER A 292 1.77 8.01 2.46
CA SER A 292 2.48 7.35 3.55
C SER A 292 3.98 7.26 3.32
N LEU A 293 4.42 7.07 2.08
CA LEU A 293 5.84 7.06 1.70
C LEU A 293 6.03 7.88 0.42
N VAL A 294 7.23 8.41 0.26
CA VAL A 294 7.63 9.17 -0.93
C VAL A 294 9.12 8.96 -1.21
N CYS A 295 9.47 8.86 -2.49
CA CYS A 295 10.84 8.88 -2.97
C CYS A 295 10.92 9.54 -4.34
N GLY A 296 11.70 10.60 -4.47
CA GLY A 296 11.87 11.33 -5.71
C GLY A 296 12.65 12.59 -5.50
N CYS A 297 13.00 13.23 -6.60
CA CYS A 297 13.68 14.52 -6.65
C CYS A 297 12.92 15.47 -7.55
N GLY A 298 12.89 16.72 -7.17
CA GLY A 298 12.26 17.80 -7.91
C GLY A 298 11.67 18.83 -6.95
N GLY A 299 11.94 20.07 -7.17
CA GLY A 299 11.47 21.22 -6.41
C GLY A 299 10.84 22.27 -7.29
#